data_ddde8cd0c2ae258671f00c65629937b8
#
_entry.id   ddde8cd0c2ae258671f00c65629937b8
#
_cell.length_a   1.000
_cell.length_b   1.000
_cell.length_c   1.000
_cell.angle_alpha   90.00
_cell.angle_beta   90.00
_cell.angle_gamma   90.00
#
_symmetry.space_group_name_H-M   'P 1'
#
loop_
_entity.id
_entity.type
_entity.pdbx_description
1 polymer ?
#
loop_
_entity_poly.entity_id
_entity_poly.type
_entity_poly.pdbx_seq_one_letter_code
_entity_poly.pdbx_strand_id
1 'polypeptide(L)'
;MSKGKNKNTDNGKGLIGGIVLIVIGIIALLATFFDFEIVWSEIAKFWPIFLIIFGVSILPLSKLLKSISVIILILLSCLLYYNNVDGSVKTRSSFSYDMIEEGVNIQEFSEPYNLNVKTASVEINYGAGTVYLSSPVNYLVKATNASNYIIQDLSVKYENNHAEIEFDGGNNVNVNGKDFKSNNFNVALNENPVYDFEINLGACNMNFDFSDYKVSDVEVNCGACDIDMKLGNLYGTTNVNIEMGVSDVKIGIPSGSGCRVECETVLSHKDFDGFDKKSGKVYETSNYFSANKHVNIKLEGAISGFEIYRY
;
A
#
# COMPACT_ATOMS: atom_id res chain seq x y z
N MET A 1 -54.46 -34.73 -31.23
CA MET A 1 -52.98 -34.57 -31.26
C MET A 1 -52.61 -33.40 -30.41
N SER A 2 -52.22 -33.68 -29.15
CA SER A 2 -51.81 -32.65 -28.15
C SER A 2 -50.31 -32.60 -28.13
N LYS A 3 -49.72 -31.41 -28.42
CA LYS A 3 -48.29 -31.14 -28.29
C LYS A 3 -47.98 -30.82 -26.86
N GLY A 4 -47.30 -31.73 -26.14
CA GLY A 4 -46.74 -31.50 -24.83
C GLY A 4 -45.60 -30.43 -24.91
N LYS A 5 -45.75 -29.33 -24.18
CA LYS A 5 -44.70 -28.32 -23.91
C LYS A 5 -43.72 -28.87 -22.87
N ASN A 6 -42.53 -29.17 -23.30
CA ASN A 6 -41.41 -29.42 -22.40
C ASN A 6 -41.05 -28.12 -21.63
N LYS A 7 -41.41 -28.06 -20.36
CA LYS A 7 -40.94 -27.07 -19.38
C LYS A 7 -39.90 -27.75 -18.50
N ASN A 8 -38.63 -27.67 -18.83
CA ASN A 8 -37.55 -28.00 -17.88
C ASN A 8 -36.19 -27.49 -18.41
N THR A 9 -35.87 -26.19 -18.21
CA THR A 9 -34.50 -25.71 -18.41
C THR A 9 -34.20 -24.40 -17.65
N ASP A 10 -34.86 -24.07 -16.52
CA ASP A 10 -34.58 -22.80 -15.85
C ASP A 10 -34.22 -22.87 -14.33
N ASN A 11 -34.22 -24.08 -13.75
CA ASN A 11 -33.98 -24.22 -12.31
C ASN A 11 -32.50 -24.23 -11.89
N GLY A 12 -31.53 -24.22 -12.81
CA GLY A 12 -30.11 -24.32 -12.46
C GLY A 12 -29.44 -22.98 -12.14
N LYS A 13 -29.91 -21.89 -12.70
CA LYS A 13 -29.31 -20.57 -12.50
C LYS A 13 -29.70 -19.95 -11.16
N GLY A 14 -30.91 -20.18 -10.67
CA GLY A 14 -31.39 -19.73 -9.38
C GLY A 14 -30.72 -20.43 -8.18
N LEU A 15 -30.39 -21.72 -8.34
CA LEU A 15 -29.78 -22.51 -7.26
C LEU A 15 -28.36 -22.02 -6.90
N ILE A 16 -27.55 -21.71 -7.92
CA ILE A 16 -26.17 -21.21 -7.71
C ILE A 16 -26.20 -19.82 -7.07
N GLY A 17 -27.07 -18.92 -7.55
CA GLY A 17 -27.25 -17.59 -6.95
C GLY A 17 -27.72 -17.65 -5.49
N GLY A 18 -28.63 -18.57 -5.16
CA GLY A 18 -29.10 -18.79 -3.79
C GLY A 18 -28.00 -19.29 -2.85
N ILE A 19 -27.15 -20.22 -3.30
CA ILE A 19 -26.03 -20.74 -2.49
C ILE A 19 -24.99 -19.63 -2.25
N VAL A 20 -24.67 -18.84 -3.25
CA VAL A 20 -23.72 -17.71 -3.11
C VAL A 20 -24.24 -16.68 -2.09
N LEU A 21 -25.53 -16.33 -2.14
CA LEU A 21 -26.14 -15.42 -1.17
C LEU A 21 -26.14 -15.98 0.25
N ILE A 22 -26.39 -17.28 0.43
CA ILE A 22 -26.32 -17.94 1.74
C ILE A 22 -24.89 -17.87 2.29
N VAL A 23 -23.88 -18.16 1.47
CA VAL A 23 -22.47 -18.11 1.89
C VAL A 23 -22.06 -16.69 2.27
N ILE A 24 -22.43 -15.68 1.49
CA ILE A 24 -22.20 -14.26 1.82
C ILE A 24 -22.90 -13.89 3.11
N GLY A 25 -24.15 -14.32 3.32
CA GLY A 25 -24.90 -14.09 4.57
C GLY A 25 -24.26 -14.73 5.79
N ILE A 26 -23.74 -15.96 5.67
CA ILE A 26 -23.03 -16.65 6.75
C ILE A 26 -21.72 -15.92 7.09
N ILE A 27 -20.94 -15.50 6.07
CA ILE A 27 -19.70 -14.75 6.29
C ILE A 27 -20.00 -13.41 6.98
N ALA A 28 -21.01 -12.67 6.52
CA ALA A 28 -21.41 -11.41 7.15
C ALA A 28 -21.88 -11.61 8.60
N LEU A 29 -22.59 -12.71 8.88
CA LEU A 29 -23.06 -13.03 10.21
C LEU A 29 -21.89 -13.43 11.14
N LEU A 30 -20.94 -14.21 10.66
CA LEU A 30 -19.73 -14.55 11.40
C LEU A 30 -18.88 -13.31 11.66
N ALA A 31 -18.71 -12.40 10.69
CA ALA A 31 -17.99 -11.15 10.88
C ALA A 31 -18.63 -10.26 11.97
N THR A 32 -19.95 -10.26 12.08
CA THR A 32 -20.69 -9.46 13.09
C THR A 32 -20.60 -10.05 14.51
N PHE A 33 -20.50 -11.38 14.64
CA PHE A 33 -20.51 -12.03 15.96
C PHE A 33 -19.11 -12.29 16.55
N PHE A 34 -18.07 -12.32 15.72
CA PHE A 34 -16.72 -12.70 16.15
C PHE A 34 -15.71 -11.56 16.06
N ASP A 35 -16.13 -10.28 15.90
CA ASP A 35 -15.24 -9.10 15.73
C ASP A 35 -14.09 -9.36 14.74
N PHE A 36 -14.38 -10.07 13.63
CA PHE A 36 -13.41 -10.28 12.58
C PHE A 36 -13.23 -8.96 11.80
N GLU A 37 -12.11 -8.31 11.98
CA GLU A 37 -11.67 -7.26 11.07
C GLU A 37 -11.39 -7.88 9.70
N ILE A 38 -12.26 -7.61 8.73
CA ILE A 38 -12.07 -8.05 7.36
C ILE A 38 -11.01 -7.13 6.73
N VAL A 39 -9.78 -7.62 6.66
CA VAL A 39 -8.70 -6.92 5.97
C VAL A 39 -8.87 -7.16 4.47
N TRP A 40 -9.43 -6.17 3.77
CA TRP A 40 -9.76 -6.27 2.35
C TRP A 40 -8.53 -6.49 1.46
N SER A 41 -7.36 -5.98 1.85
CA SER A 41 -6.08 -6.22 1.16
C SER A 41 -5.69 -7.70 1.12
N GLU A 42 -5.99 -8.44 2.19
CA GLU A 42 -5.74 -9.88 2.23
C GLU A 42 -6.70 -10.66 1.32
N ILE A 43 -7.95 -10.20 1.22
CA ILE A 43 -8.94 -10.81 0.30
C ILE A 43 -8.54 -10.60 -1.17
N ALA A 44 -7.99 -9.43 -1.50
CA ALA A 44 -7.52 -9.16 -2.85
C ALA A 44 -6.42 -10.13 -3.32
N LYS A 45 -5.59 -10.64 -2.42
CA LYS A 45 -4.56 -11.66 -2.75
C LYS A 45 -5.15 -12.98 -3.28
N PHE A 46 -6.43 -13.24 -3.00
CA PHE A 46 -7.13 -14.45 -3.45
C PHE A 46 -7.81 -14.32 -4.83
N TRP A 47 -7.58 -13.23 -5.58
CA TRP A 47 -8.12 -13.06 -6.93
C TRP A 47 -7.88 -14.25 -7.88
N PRO A 48 -6.76 -15.04 -7.80
CA PRO A 48 -6.57 -16.19 -8.66
C PRO A 48 -7.64 -17.28 -8.46
N ILE A 49 -8.25 -17.35 -7.27
CA ILE A 49 -9.30 -18.32 -6.96
C ILE A 49 -10.54 -18.06 -7.81
N PHE A 50 -10.86 -16.79 -8.09
CA PHE A 50 -11.97 -16.45 -9.00
C PHE A 50 -11.73 -16.97 -10.42
N LEU A 51 -10.49 -16.92 -10.92
CA LEU A 51 -10.13 -17.50 -12.22
C LEU A 51 -10.29 -19.02 -12.23
N ILE A 52 -9.92 -19.69 -11.13
CA ILE A 52 -10.08 -21.15 -11.00
C ILE A 52 -11.58 -21.52 -10.97
N ILE A 53 -12.39 -20.80 -10.20
CA ILE A 53 -13.85 -21.01 -10.14
C ILE A 53 -14.48 -20.79 -11.52
N PHE A 54 -14.07 -19.74 -12.22
CA PHE A 54 -14.51 -19.47 -13.58
C PHE A 54 -14.10 -20.60 -14.54
N GLY A 55 -12.86 -21.07 -14.46
CA GLY A 55 -12.36 -22.22 -15.24
C GLY A 55 -13.17 -23.49 -14.98
N VAL A 56 -13.43 -23.83 -13.70
CA VAL A 56 -14.27 -25.00 -13.34
C VAL A 56 -15.70 -24.87 -13.87
N SER A 57 -16.24 -23.65 -13.95
CA SER A 57 -17.59 -23.42 -14.48
C SER A 57 -17.73 -23.76 -15.95
N ILE A 58 -16.65 -23.62 -16.74
CA ILE A 58 -16.61 -23.89 -18.18
C ILE A 58 -16.44 -25.40 -18.50
N LEU A 59 -15.81 -26.16 -17.59
CA LEU A 59 -15.56 -27.57 -17.80
C LEU A 59 -16.87 -28.38 -17.95
N PRO A 60 -16.93 -29.42 -18.83
CA PRO A 60 -18.11 -30.26 -19.04
C PRO A 60 -18.30 -31.27 -17.89
N LEU A 61 -18.27 -30.82 -16.63
CA LEU A 61 -18.48 -31.65 -15.45
C LEU A 61 -19.95 -31.69 -15.05
N SER A 62 -20.35 -32.74 -14.31
CA SER A 62 -21.70 -32.82 -13.75
C SER A 62 -21.94 -31.68 -12.77
N LYS A 63 -23.19 -31.22 -12.62
CA LYS A 63 -23.56 -30.11 -11.72
C LYS A 63 -23.10 -30.35 -10.29
N LEU A 64 -23.17 -31.61 -9.84
CA LEU A 64 -22.77 -32.00 -8.47
C LEU A 64 -21.27 -31.91 -8.27
N LEU A 65 -20.45 -32.32 -9.24
CA LEU A 65 -18.98 -32.20 -9.22
C LEU A 65 -18.54 -30.73 -9.23
N LYS A 66 -19.17 -29.87 -10.03
CA LYS A 66 -18.90 -28.42 -10.03
C LYS A 66 -19.15 -27.80 -8.67
N SER A 67 -20.29 -28.11 -8.03
CA SER A 67 -20.62 -27.57 -6.71
C SER A 67 -19.63 -28.02 -5.63
N ILE A 68 -19.24 -29.30 -5.65
CA ILE A 68 -18.25 -29.84 -4.70
C ILE A 68 -16.88 -29.15 -4.90
N SER A 69 -16.43 -28.99 -6.15
CA SER A 69 -15.15 -28.32 -6.43
C SER A 69 -15.11 -26.87 -5.94
N VAL A 70 -16.21 -26.12 -6.12
CA VAL A 70 -16.31 -24.73 -5.63
C VAL A 70 -16.28 -24.68 -4.09
N ILE A 71 -17.00 -25.59 -3.42
CA ILE A 71 -16.99 -25.66 -1.94
C ILE A 71 -15.60 -25.99 -1.42
N ILE A 72 -14.88 -26.94 -2.04
CA ILE A 72 -13.51 -27.29 -1.65
C ILE A 72 -12.56 -26.09 -1.82
N LEU A 73 -12.68 -25.34 -2.93
CA LEU A 73 -11.86 -24.14 -3.17
C LEU A 73 -12.12 -23.04 -2.14
N ILE A 74 -13.37 -22.82 -1.76
CA ILE A 74 -13.74 -21.85 -0.72
C ILE A 74 -13.18 -22.27 0.64
N LEU A 75 -13.33 -23.55 1.00
CA LEU A 75 -12.77 -24.06 2.27
C LEU A 75 -11.25 -23.98 2.31
N LEU A 76 -10.57 -24.27 1.19
CA LEU A 76 -9.13 -24.17 1.09
C LEU A 76 -8.67 -22.70 1.21
N SER A 77 -9.39 -21.75 0.60
CA SER A 77 -9.08 -20.33 0.72
C SER A 77 -9.29 -19.82 2.15
N CYS A 78 -10.34 -20.24 2.84
CA CYS A 78 -10.55 -19.91 4.25
C CYS A 78 -9.44 -20.49 5.14
N LEU A 79 -8.97 -21.69 4.87
CA LEU A 79 -7.90 -22.34 5.63
C LEU A 79 -6.55 -21.66 5.39
N LEU A 80 -6.25 -21.24 4.15
CA LEU A 80 -5.06 -20.45 3.81
C LEU A 80 -5.15 -19.05 4.45
N TYR A 81 -6.30 -18.42 4.45
CA TYR A 81 -6.54 -17.15 5.13
C TYR A 81 -6.29 -17.29 6.63
N TYR A 82 -6.85 -18.31 7.27
CA TYR A 82 -6.69 -18.56 8.71
C TYR A 82 -5.22 -18.79 9.09
N ASN A 83 -4.46 -19.53 8.29
CA ASN A 83 -3.03 -19.77 8.54
C ASN A 83 -2.15 -18.52 8.30
N ASN A 84 -2.61 -17.54 7.51
CA ASN A 84 -1.89 -16.28 7.29
C ASN A 84 -2.26 -15.17 8.29
N VAL A 85 -3.37 -15.32 9.01
CA VAL A 85 -3.84 -14.34 10.02
C VAL A 85 -3.23 -14.60 11.41
N ASP A 86 -2.22 -15.48 11.54
CA ASP A 86 -1.53 -15.62 12.82
C ASP A 86 -0.81 -14.32 13.20
N GLY A 87 -1.54 -13.53 13.95
CA GLY A 87 -1.06 -12.74 15.07
C GLY A 87 0.00 -11.67 14.78
N SER A 88 -0.32 -10.60 14.07
CA SER A 88 0.39 -9.37 14.35
C SER A 88 -0.56 -8.19 14.49
N VAL A 89 -1.13 -8.06 15.66
CA VAL A 89 -1.50 -6.75 16.19
C VAL A 89 -0.20 -5.94 16.22
N LYS A 90 0.06 -5.16 15.20
CA LYS A 90 1.20 -4.24 15.19
C LYS A 90 0.90 -3.09 16.14
N THR A 91 1.23 -3.30 17.39
CA THR A 91 1.45 -2.22 18.33
C THR A 91 2.57 -1.34 17.74
N ARG A 92 2.30 -0.07 17.58
CA ARG A 92 3.26 0.97 17.25
C ARG A 92 4.39 0.92 18.27
N SER A 93 5.50 0.24 17.98
CA SER A 93 6.68 0.23 18.82
C SER A 93 7.77 1.07 18.16
N SER A 94 8.26 2.02 18.93
CA SER A 94 9.55 2.65 18.78
C SER A 94 10.58 1.66 18.23
N PHE A 95 11.27 2.08 17.19
CA PHE A 95 12.32 1.36 16.50
C PHE A 95 13.26 0.67 17.50
N SER A 96 13.14 -0.64 17.63
CA SER A 96 14.05 -1.50 18.36
C SER A 96 14.71 -2.43 17.35
N TYR A 97 16.03 -2.37 17.32
CA TYR A 97 16.92 -3.21 16.51
C TYR A 97 16.91 -4.66 17.05
N ASP A 98 15.75 -5.27 17.16
CA ASP A 98 15.63 -6.64 17.66
C ASP A 98 14.93 -7.54 16.67
N MET A 99 15.74 -8.42 16.18
CA MET A 99 15.56 -9.67 15.47
C MET A 99 16.18 -9.67 14.06
N ILE A 100 17.51 -9.72 14.04
CA ILE A 100 18.24 -10.25 12.89
C ILE A 100 17.93 -11.75 12.85
N GLU A 101 17.01 -12.17 12.00
CA GLU A 101 16.84 -13.59 11.69
C GLU A 101 18.14 -14.12 11.05
N GLU A 102 18.65 -15.27 11.51
CA GLU A 102 19.82 -15.90 10.92
C GLU A 102 19.65 -16.06 9.40
N GLY A 103 20.60 -15.49 8.65
CA GLY A 103 20.67 -15.61 7.19
C GLY A 103 20.10 -14.43 6.40
N VAL A 104 19.84 -13.27 6.99
CA VAL A 104 19.51 -12.02 6.27
C VAL A 104 20.80 -11.26 5.96
N ASN A 105 21.00 -10.85 4.70
CA ASN A 105 22.10 -9.97 4.34
C ASN A 105 21.74 -8.51 4.69
N ILE A 106 22.67 -7.84 5.35
CA ILE A 106 22.53 -6.43 5.70
C ILE A 106 23.51 -5.63 4.85
N GLN A 107 22.97 -4.64 4.13
CA GLN A 107 23.75 -3.62 3.45
C GLN A 107 23.57 -2.30 4.20
N GLU A 108 24.65 -1.60 4.49
CA GLU A 108 24.65 -0.29 5.10
C GLU A 108 25.22 0.74 4.14
N PHE A 109 24.54 1.88 4.04
CA PHE A 109 24.92 2.99 3.20
C PHE A 109 25.03 4.27 4.05
N SER A 110 26.00 5.12 3.73
CA SER A 110 26.10 6.42 4.35
C SER A 110 26.84 7.41 3.47
N GLU A 111 26.33 8.65 3.38
CA GLU A 111 26.99 9.77 2.73
C GLU A 111 27.06 10.94 3.71
N PRO A 112 28.23 11.52 3.98
CA PRO A 112 28.35 12.66 4.87
C PRO A 112 27.60 13.89 4.39
N TYR A 113 27.00 14.65 5.31
CA TYR A 113 26.31 15.89 4.97
C TYR A 113 27.32 17.02 4.69
N ASN A 114 27.14 17.65 3.51
CA ASN A 114 27.86 18.87 3.14
C ASN A 114 26.96 20.10 3.41
N LEU A 115 27.44 21.06 4.20
CA LEU A 115 26.69 22.28 4.57
C LEU A 115 26.27 23.15 3.39
N ASN A 116 26.88 22.97 2.23
CA ASN A 116 26.50 23.67 0.99
C ASN A 116 25.22 23.11 0.39
N VAL A 117 24.82 21.87 0.69
CA VAL A 117 23.59 21.25 0.18
C VAL A 117 22.39 21.93 0.81
N LYS A 118 21.56 22.54 0.00
CA LYS A 118 20.33 23.24 0.41
C LYS A 118 19.06 22.51 -0.04
N THR A 119 19.16 21.77 -1.14
CA THR A 119 18.08 20.96 -1.66
C THR A 119 18.59 19.56 -1.99
N ALA A 120 17.72 18.57 -1.97
CA ALA A 120 18.06 17.22 -2.43
C ALA A 120 16.85 16.54 -3.04
N SER A 121 17.08 15.80 -4.13
CA SER A 121 16.14 14.82 -4.64
C SER A 121 16.50 13.44 -4.12
N VAL A 122 15.48 12.66 -3.77
CA VAL A 122 15.64 11.29 -3.27
C VAL A 122 14.78 10.37 -4.12
N GLU A 123 15.43 9.53 -4.91
CA GLU A 123 14.78 8.48 -5.69
C GLU A 123 14.96 7.14 -5.00
N ILE A 124 13.86 6.42 -4.81
CA ILE A 124 13.85 5.09 -4.20
C ILE A 124 13.14 4.10 -5.12
N ASN A 125 13.90 3.17 -5.67
CA ASN A 125 13.39 2.07 -6.48
C ASN A 125 13.43 0.77 -5.66
N TYR A 126 12.26 0.22 -5.27
CA TYR A 126 12.19 -0.96 -4.42
C TYR A 126 11.09 -1.94 -4.86
N GLY A 127 11.49 -3.18 -5.15
CA GLY A 127 10.60 -4.16 -5.76
C GLY A 127 9.53 -4.71 -4.82
N ALA A 128 9.91 -5.20 -3.63
CA ALA A 128 9.00 -5.84 -2.69
C ALA A 128 9.53 -5.81 -1.26
N GLY A 129 8.67 -5.53 -0.28
CA GLY A 129 9.01 -5.53 1.15
C GLY A 129 8.47 -4.32 1.89
N THR A 130 9.19 -3.85 2.90
CA THR A 130 8.80 -2.65 3.64
C THR A 130 9.87 -1.57 3.54
N VAL A 131 9.45 -0.34 3.22
CA VAL A 131 10.32 0.82 3.12
C VAL A 131 9.96 1.81 4.23
N TYR A 132 10.96 2.28 4.96
CA TYR A 132 10.80 3.19 6.07
C TYR A 132 11.60 4.47 5.86
N LEU A 133 11.03 5.61 6.23
CA LEU A 133 11.76 6.85 6.49
C LEU A 133 11.86 7.06 8.01
N SER A 134 13.08 6.99 8.53
CA SER A 134 13.38 7.17 9.95
C SER A 134 13.63 8.64 10.30
N SER A 135 13.77 8.92 11.59
CA SER A 135 14.13 10.25 12.11
C SER A 135 15.45 10.77 11.54
N PRO A 136 15.61 12.10 11.45
CA PRO A 136 16.80 12.73 10.87
C PRO A 136 18.12 12.32 11.52
N VAL A 137 19.18 12.35 10.70
CA VAL A 137 20.56 12.03 11.09
C VAL A 137 21.53 13.13 10.67
N ASN A 138 22.77 13.10 11.22
CA ASN A 138 23.82 14.07 10.86
C ASN A 138 24.50 13.81 9.51
N TYR A 139 24.15 12.73 8.82
CA TYR A 139 24.60 12.41 7.47
C TYR A 139 23.66 13.01 6.43
N LEU A 140 24.11 13.22 5.21
CA LEU A 140 23.20 13.56 4.12
C LEU A 140 22.13 12.45 3.97
N VAL A 141 22.63 11.22 3.93
CA VAL A 141 21.80 10.03 3.95
C VAL A 141 22.50 8.91 4.71
N LYS A 142 21.74 8.14 5.45
CA LYS A 142 22.11 6.86 6.02
C LYS A 142 20.98 5.86 5.73
N ALA A 143 21.33 4.69 5.21
CA ALA A 143 20.33 3.68 4.90
C ALA A 143 20.82 2.27 5.27
N THR A 144 19.85 1.40 5.54
CA THR A 144 20.08 -0.01 5.82
C THR A 144 19.08 -0.85 5.02
N ASN A 145 19.59 -1.76 4.21
CA ASN A 145 18.78 -2.76 3.51
C ASN A 145 19.02 -4.13 4.13
N ALA A 146 18.00 -4.66 4.79
CA ALA A 146 18.00 -6.01 5.36
C ALA A 146 17.19 -6.93 4.44
N SER A 147 17.86 -7.58 3.50
CA SER A 147 17.21 -8.37 2.47
C SER A 147 18.08 -9.54 2.03
N ASN A 148 17.46 -10.68 1.73
CA ASN A 148 18.14 -11.83 1.11
C ASN A 148 18.00 -11.83 -0.42
N TYR A 149 17.17 -10.93 -0.97
CA TYR A 149 16.78 -10.98 -2.39
C TYR A 149 17.05 -9.67 -3.13
N ILE A 150 16.94 -8.54 -2.45
CA ILE A 150 17.13 -7.23 -3.05
C ILE A 150 18.48 -6.68 -2.63
N ILE A 151 19.33 -6.40 -3.61
CA ILE A 151 20.57 -5.68 -3.42
C ILE A 151 20.28 -4.24 -3.84
N GLN A 152 20.54 -3.30 -2.94
CA GLN A 152 20.43 -1.88 -3.21
C GLN A 152 21.81 -1.33 -3.57
N ASP A 153 21.84 -0.41 -4.51
CA ASP A 153 22.97 0.44 -4.81
C ASP A 153 22.62 1.89 -4.44
N LEU A 154 23.57 2.62 -3.84
CA LEU A 154 23.44 4.04 -3.55
C LEU A 154 24.31 4.83 -4.52
N SER A 155 23.69 5.76 -5.22
CA SER A 155 24.36 6.80 -6.02
C SER A 155 24.07 8.16 -5.43
N VAL A 156 25.09 8.98 -5.19
CA VAL A 156 24.93 10.37 -4.78
C VAL A 156 25.71 11.27 -5.74
N LYS A 157 25.01 12.21 -6.35
CA LYS A 157 25.60 13.23 -7.23
C LYS A 157 25.37 14.61 -6.64
N TYR A 158 26.31 15.51 -6.86
CA TYR A 158 26.24 16.88 -6.38
C TYR A 158 26.29 17.84 -7.57
N GLU A 159 25.31 18.72 -7.65
CA GLU A 159 25.31 19.82 -8.59
C GLU A 159 25.02 21.15 -7.86
N ASN A 160 26.00 22.03 -7.79
CA ASN A 160 25.91 23.29 -7.02
C ASN A 160 25.53 23.04 -5.55
N ASN A 161 24.33 23.49 -5.13
CA ASN A 161 23.81 23.33 -3.77
C ASN A 161 22.74 22.21 -3.68
N HIS A 162 22.66 21.36 -4.70
CA HIS A 162 21.71 20.27 -4.80
C HIS A 162 22.43 18.93 -4.71
N ALA A 163 21.81 17.95 -4.08
CA ALA A 163 22.25 16.56 -4.06
C ALA A 163 21.17 15.66 -4.67
N GLU A 164 21.56 14.83 -5.64
CA GLU A 164 20.72 13.75 -6.15
C GLU A 164 21.09 12.46 -5.43
N ILE A 165 20.16 11.86 -4.72
CA ILE A 165 20.32 10.63 -3.96
C ILE A 165 19.43 9.58 -4.60
N GLU A 166 20.03 8.53 -5.15
CA GLU A 166 19.31 7.46 -5.85
C GLU A 166 19.62 6.11 -5.19
N PHE A 167 18.56 5.42 -4.82
CA PHE A 167 18.61 4.02 -4.40
C PHE A 167 18.00 3.15 -5.48
N ASP A 168 18.83 2.35 -6.13
CA ASP A 168 18.38 1.41 -7.16
C ASP A 168 18.46 -0.02 -6.64
N GLY A 169 17.29 -0.66 -6.54
CA GLY A 169 17.15 -2.08 -6.24
C GLY A 169 17.46 -2.91 -7.47
N GLY A 170 18.74 -3.24 -7.65
CA GLY A 170 19.21 -4.02 -8.80
C GLY A 170 18.54 -5.38 -8.98
N ASN A 171 18.46 -5.84 -10.23
CA ASN A 171 17.77 -7.03 -10.71
C ASN A 171 18.37 -8.37 -10.24
N ASN A 172 19.16 -8.45 -9.18
CA ASN A 172 19.74 -9.67 -8.71
C ASN A 172 18.86 -10.39 -7.69
N VAL A 173 17.67 -10.78 -8.14
CA VAL A 173 16.80 -11.67 -7.37
C VAL A 173 17.32 -13.10 -7.55
N ASN A 174 18.18 -13.57 -6.65
CA ASN A 174 18.56 -14.98 -6.60
C ASN A 174 17.47 -15.77 -5.86
N VAL A 175 16.36 -16.03 -6.55
CA VAL A 175 15.20 -16.77 -6.00
C VAL A 175 15.52 -18.26 -6.01
N ASN A 176 16.39 -18.72 -5.16
CA ASN A 176 16.55 -20.15 -4.87
C ASN A 176 15.50 -20.61 -3.85
N GLY A 177 14.23 -20.45 -4.17
CA GLY A 177 13.09 -21.23 -3.66
C GLY A 177 12.95 -21.49 -2.15
N LYS A 178 13.65 -20.78 -1.27
CA LYS A 178 13.60 -20.98 0.18
C LYS A 178 13.39 -19.65 0.90
N ASP A 179 12.23 -19.58 1.53
CA ASP A 179 11.84 -18.63 2.55
C ASP A 179 11.97 -17.14 2.19
N PHE A 180 10.86 -16.54 1.75
CA PHE A 180 10.69 -15.09 1.72
C PHE A 180 10.76 -14.56 3.16
N LYS A 181 11.97 -14.27 3.63
CA LYS A 181 12.20 -13.56 4.86
C LYS A 181 12.02 -12.06 4.58
N SER A 182 11.69 -11.31 5.61
CA SER A 182 11.34 -9.89 5.50
C SER A 182 12.40 -9.09 4.73
N ASN A 183 11.98 -8.34 3.71
CA ASN A 183 12.78 -7.33 3.05
C ASN A 183 12.45 -5.97 3.69
N ASN A 184 13.41 -5.37 4.39
CA ASN A 184 13.24 -4.10 5.04
C ASN A 184 14.30 -3.11 4.55
N PHE A 185 13.85 -1.99 4.02
CA PHE A 185 14.72 -0.91 3.60
C PHE A 185 14.42 0.34 4.44
N ASN A 186 15.39 0.80 5.18
CA ASN A 186 15.28 1.94 6.07
C ASN A 186 16.20 3.06 5.59
N VAL A 187 15.64 4.26 5.43
CA VAL A 187 16.35 5.46 5.02
C VAL A 187 16.22 6.52 6.10
N ALA A 188 17.30 7.21 6.41
CA ALA A 188 17.33 8.38 7.28
C ALA A 188 18.14 9.49 6.58
N LEU A 189 17.64 10.71 6.61
CA LEU A 189 18.20 11.85 5.90
C LEU A 189 18.61 12.96 6.87
N ASN A 190 19.29 13.98 6.36
CA ASN A 190 19.58 15.19 7.11
C ASN A 190 18.34 16.09 7.21
N GLU A 191 18.13 16.80 8.32
CA GLU A 191 16.98 17.71 8.49
C GLU A 191 17.09 19.03 7.74
N ASN A 192 18.29 19.40 7.25
CA ASN A 192 18.55 20.74 6.73
C ASN A 192 18.07 20.99 5.30
N PRO A 193 18.29 20.08 4.31
CA PRO A 193 17.84 20.29 2.95
C PRO A 193 16.33 20.37 2.82
N VAL A 194 15.86 20.98 1.73
CA VAL A 194 14.51 20.80 1.22
C VAL A 194 14.54 19.62 0.28
N TYR A 195 13.61 18.71 0.44
CA TYR A 195 13.57 17.44 -0.28
C TYR A 195 12.43 17.36 -1.29
N ASP A 196 12.74 16.75 -2.42
CA ASP A 196 11.81 16.20 -3.39
C ASP A 196 11.98 14.68 -3.41
N PHE A 197 10.89 13.93 -3.34
CA PHE A 197 10.91 12.47 -3.32
C PHE A 197 10.25 11.88 -4.56
N GLU A 198 10.91 10.91 -5.18
CA GLU A 198 10.34 10.00 -6.17
C GLU A 198 10.48 8.56 -5.65
N ILE A 199 9.35 7.88 -5.44
CA ILE A 199 9.32 6.59 -4.76
C ILE A 199 8.59 5.59 -5.66
N ASN A 200 9.34 4.66 -6.24
CA ASN A 200 8.86 3.66 -7.17
C ASN A 200 8.84 2.27 -6.49
N LEU A 201 7.66 1.76 -6.22
CA LEU A 201 7.45 0.54 -5.45
C LEU A 201 6.68 -0.50 -6.25
N GLY A 202 7.10 -1.76 -6.16
CA GLY A 202 6.36 -2.88 -6.75
C GLY A 202 5.21 -3.36 -5.87
N ALA A 203 5.53 -4.21 -4.89
CA ALA A 203 4.58 -4.74 -3.90
C ALA A 203 5.12 -4.51 -2.48
N CYS A 204 4.81 -3.36 -1.89
CA CYS A 204 5.50 -2.86 -0.71
C CYS A 204 4.55 -2.32 0.36
N ASN A 205 5.03 -2.31 1.61
CA ASN A 205 4.51 -1.45 2.66
C ASN A 205 5.42 -0.21 2.75
N MET A 206 4.85 0.99 2.71
CA MET A 206 5.57 2.25 2.85
C MET A 206 5.17 2.93 4.16
N ASN A 207 6.16 3.23 5.02
CA ASN A 207 5.94 3.91 6.28
C ASN A 207 6.87 5.12 6.37
N PHE A 208 6.36 6.31 6.01
CA PHE A 208 7.16 7.52 5.94
C PHE A 208 6.60 8.61 6.86
N ASP A 209 7.41 9.02 7.84
CA ASP A 209 7.13 10.20 8.66
C ASP A 209 7.99 11.38 8.20
N PHE A 210 7.38 12.31 7.47
CA PHE A 210 8.01 13.53 6.99
C PHE A 210 7.90 14.70 7.97
N SER A 211 7.39 14.49 9.19
CA SER A 211 7.13 15.60 10.12
C SER A 211 8.38 16.39 10.51
N ASP A 212 9.55 15.75 10.47
CA ASP A 212 10.84 16.36 10.80
C ASP A 212 11.63 16.82 9.57
N TYR A 213 11.07 16.72 8.37
CA TYR A 213 11.73 17.06 7.11
C TYR A 213 11.03 18.23 6.40
N LYS A 214 11.82 19.02 5.67
CA LYS A 214 11.30 20.05 4.77
C LYS A 214 11.03 19.40 3.41
N VAL A 215 9.79 19.18 3.07
CA VAL A 215 9.41 18.47 1.85
C VAL A 215 8.61 19.38 0.94
N SER A 216 9.05 19.56 -0.31
CA SER A 216 8.34 20.29 -1.37
C SER A 216 7.43 19.37 -2.16
N ASP A 217 7.94 18.22 -2.58
CA ASP A 217 7.22 17.33 -3.48
C ASP A 217 7.44 15.86 -3.08
N VAL A 218 6.38 15.06 -3.21
CA VAL A 218 6.42 13.60 -3.02
C VAL A 218 5.65 12.96 -4.16
N GLU A 219 6.33 12.19 -4.98
CA GLU A 219 5.73 11.36 -6.00
C GLU A 219 5.87 9.89 -5.61
N VAL A 220 4.77 9.15 -5.59
CA VAL A 220 4.74 7.72 -5.28
C VAL A 220 4.07 6.98 -6.42
N ASN A 221 4.82 6.09 -7.06
CA ASN A 221 4.35 5.18 -8.10
C ASN A 221 4.37 3.77 -7.53
N CYS A 222 3.22 3.13 -7.38
CA CYS A 222 3.21 1.78 -6.84
C CYS A 222 2.23 0.83 -7.55
N GLY A 223 2.63 -0.44 -7.58
CA GLY A 223 1.79 -1.51 -8.13
C GLY A 223 0.71 -1.94 -7.13
N ALA A 224 1.14 -2.45 -5.97
CA ALA A 224 0.25 -2.90 -4.89
C ALA A 224 0.90 -2.58 -3.53
N CYS A 225 0.45 -1.53 -2.86
CA CYS A 225 1.11 -1.03 -1.66
C CYS A 225 0.13 -0.69 -0.53
N ASP A 226 0.59 -0.87 0.70
CA ASP A 226 -0.01 -0.23 1.87
C ASP A 226 0.86 0.99 2.22
N ILE A 227 0.29 2.20 2.16
CA ILE A 227 1.01 3.46 2.36
C ILE A 227 0.52 4.10 3.67
N ASP A 228 1.41 4.26 4.64
CA ASP A 228 1.22 5.10 5.84
C ASP A 228 2.20 6.28 5.75
N MET A 229 1.68 7.45 5.46
CA MET A 229 2.45 8.68 5.26
C MET A 229 2.00 9.74 6.26
N LYS A 230 2.95 10.37 6.94
CA LYS A 230 2.68 11.50 7.81
C LYS A 230 3.44 12.72 7.30
N LEU A 231 2.71 13.75 6.86
CA LEU A 231 3.30 14.97 6.30
C LEU A 231 3.63 15.97 7.42
N GLY A 232 4.70 16.74 7.24
CA GLY A 232 5.08 17.81 8.14
C GLY A 232 4.53 19.19 7.71
N ASN A 233 4.95 20.23 8.44
CA ASN A 233 4.65 21.64 8.12
C ASN A 233 5.90 22.53 8.10
N LEU A 234 7.07 21.94 7.92
CA LEU A 234 8.35 22.67 7.92
C LEU A 234 8.60 23.44 6.63
N TYR A 235 7.88 23.08 5.55
CA TYR A 235 7.96 23.78 4.25
C TYR A 235 6.65 24.56 3.97
N GLY A 236 6.71 25.47 2.99
CA GLY A 236 5.56 26.35 2.68
C GLY A 236 4.39 25.64 2.06
N THR A 237 4.67 24.86 1.01
CA THR A 237 3.70 24.06 0.28
C THR A 237 4.32 22.71 -0.03
N THR A 238 3.62 21.64 0.31
CA THR A 238 4.01 20.28 -0.03
C THR A 238 2.99 19.72 -1.03
N ASN A 239 3.47 19.26 -2.17
CA ASN A 239 2.66 18.55 -3.17
C ASN A 239 2.90 17.06 -3.05
N VAL A 240 1.84 16.28 -3.11
CA VAL A 240 1.89 14.80 -3.04
C VAL A 240 1.10 14.27 -4.21
N ASN A 241 1.75 13.48 -5.05
CA ASN A 241 1.13 12.74 -6.15
C ASN A 241 1.30 11.24 -5.89
N ILE A 242 0.21 10.48 -5.85
CA ILE A 242 0.25 9.03 -5.64
C ILE A 242 -0.51 8.35 -6.77
N GLU A 243 0.24 7.60 -7.59
CA GLU A 243 -0.30 6.76 -8.66
C GLU A 243 -0.17 5.29 -8.28
N MET A 244 -1.31 4.56 -8.28
CA MET A 244 -1.33 3.20 -7.77
C MET A 244 -2.28 2.26 -8.51
N GLY A 245 -1.95 0.97 -8.48
CA GLY A 245 -2.84 -0.07 -8.98
C GLY A 245 -3.91 -0.46 -7.95
N VAL A 246 -3.49 -1.16 -6.91
CA VAL A 246 -4.35 -1.61 -5.79
C VAL A 246 -3.64 -1.29 -4.48
N SER A 247 -4.25 -0.44 -3.63
CA SER A 247 -3.55 0.05 -2.44
C SER A 247 -4.49 0.56 -1.37
N ASP A 248 -4.03 0.49 -0.11
CA ASP A 248 -4.61 1.25 0.99
C ASP A 248 -3.65 2.39 1.35
N VAL A 249 -4.18 3.61 1.42
CA VAL A 249 -3.40 4.84 1.64
C VAL A 249 -3.93 5.58 2.84
N LYS A 250 -3.04 5.78 3.82
CA LYS A 250 -3.31 6.57 5.02
C LYS A 250 -2.37 7.76 5.09
N ILE A 251 -2.93 8.99 5.13
CA ILE A 251 -2.13 10.22 5.15
C ILE A 251 -2.50 11.08 6.35
N GLY A 252 -1.54 11.32 7.23
CA GLY A 252 -1.65 12.27 8.32
C GLY A 252 -1.24 13.68 7.90
N ILE A 253 -2.06 14.69 8.21
CA ILE A 253 -1.80 16.09 7.87
C ILE A 253 -1.86 16.96 9.13
N PRO A 254 -0.88 17.89 9.36
CA PRO A 254 -0.92 18.80 10.50
C PRO A 254 -2.19 19.65 10.51
N SER A 255 -2.86 19.76 11.67
CA SER A 255 -4.14 20.47 11.82
C SER A 255 -4.08 21.94 11.38
N GLY A 256 -2.91 22.60 11.51
CA GLY A 256 -2.69 23.99 11.10
C GLY A 256 -2.55 24.20 9.59
N SER A 257 -2.28 23.14 8.81
CA SER A 257 -2.09 23.25 7.37
C SER A 257 -3.42 23.23 6.63
N GLY A 258 -3.54 24.04 5.58
CA GLY A 258 -4.63 23.94 4.60
C GLY A 258 -4.37 22.78 3.67
N CYS A 259 -5.36 21.94 3.41
CA CYS A 259 -5.20 20.81 2.50
C CYS A 259 -6.26 20.79 1.42
N ARG A 260 -5.80 20.47 0.20
CA ARG A 260 -6.64 20.16 -0.97
C ARG A 260 -6.31 18.76 -1.45
N VAL A 261 -7.34 17.97 -1.69
CA VAL A 261 -7.23 16.60 -2.22
C VAL A 261 -8.00 16.51 -3.52
N GLU A 262 -7.34 16.09 -4.58
CA GLU A 262 -7.95 15.68 -5.83
C GLU A 262 -7.85 14.16 -5.94
N CYS A 263 -8.99 13.47 -6.05
CA CYS A 263 -9.04 12.02 -6.00
C CYS A 263 -9.69 11.45 -7.26
N GLU A 264 -8.86 10.88 -8.14
CA GLU A 264 -9.26 10.26 -9.41
C GLU A 264 -9.19 8.75 -9.32
N THR A 265 -10.27 8.12 -8.86
CA THR A 265 -10.30 6.67 -8.62
C THR A 265 -11.58 6.04 -9.16
N VAL A 266 -11.50 4.78 -9.60
CA VAL A 266 -12.63 4.06 -10.19
C VAL A 266 -13.51 3.41 -9.10
N LEU A 267 -12.90 2.62 -8.22
CA LEU A 267 -13.56 1.95 -7.09
C LEU A 267 -12.76 2.25 -5.83
N SER A 268 -13.27 3.12 -4.96
CA SER A 268 -12.55 3.49 -3.75
C SER A 268 -13.49 3.79 -2.58
N HIS A 269 -13.04 3.40 -1.39
CA HIS A 269 -13.53 3.94 -0.14
C HIS A 269 -12.73 5.20 0.21
N LYS A 270 -13.40 6.26 0.68
CA LYS A 270 -12.78 7.54 1.02
C LYS A 270 -13.25 7.96 2.40
N ASP A 271 -12.31 8.12 3.30
CA ASP A 271 -12.51 8.72 4.62
C ASP A 271 -11.62 9.96 4.74
N PHE A 272 -12.22 11.14 4.58
CA PHE A 272 -11.55 12.43 4.61
C PHE A 272 -12.11 13.26 5.77
N ASP A 273 -11.62 12.98 6.99
CA ASP A 273 -12.09 13.70 8.18
C ASP A 273 -11.70 15.19 8.14
N GLY A 274 -12.71 16.07 8.32
CA GLY A 274 -12.52 17.51 8.31
C GLY A 274 -12.39 18.15 6.93
N PHE A 275 -12.77 17.44 5.85
CA PHE A 275 -12.79 18.00 4.50
C PHE A 275 -14.21 18.23 3.98
N ASP A 276 -14.40 19.35 3.30
CA ASP A 276 -15.61 19.66 2.53
C ASP A 276 -15.42 19.28 1.07
N LYS A 277 -16.38 18.55 0.50
CA LYS A 277 -16.41 18.32 -0.94
C LYS A 277 -16.80 19.61 -1.67
N LYS A 278 -15.90 20.11 -2.54
CA LYS A 278 -16.12 21.36 -3.28
C LYS A 278 -16.77 21.15 -4.64
N SER A 279 -16.11 20.38 -5.52
CA SER A 279 -16.65 20.08 -6.85
C SER A 279 -16.07 18.77 -7.38
N GLY A 280 -16.89 17.95 -8.01
CA GLY A 280 -16.43 16.73 -8.69
C GLY A 280 -15.61 15.81 -7.78
N LYS A 281 -14.29 15.83 -7.97
CA LYS A 281 -13.29 14.96 -7.29
C LYS A 281 -12.44 15.71 -6.27
N VAL A 282 -12.75 17.00 -5.99
CA VAL A 282 -11.95 17.88 -5.14
C VAL A 282 -12.55 18.02 -3.75
N TYR A 283 -11.70 17.87 -2.74
CA TYR A 283 -12.00 18.03 -1.32
C TYR A 283 -11.02 19.04 -0.71
N GLU A 284 -11.49 19.91 0.18
CA GLU A 284 -10.67 20.93 0.83
C GLU A 284 -10.98 21.03 2.31
N THR A 285 -9.97 21.31 3.12
CA THR A 285 -10.16 21.71 4.51
C THR A 285 -10.71 23.14 4.58
N SER A 286 -11.49 23.45 5.62
CA SER A 286 -12.11 24.78 5.81
C SER A 286 -11.10 25.93 5.87
N ASN A 287 -9.86 25.64 6.33
CA ASN A 287 -8.78 26.61 6.45
C ASN A 287 -7.88 26.69 5.20
N TYR A 288 -8.21 26.04 4.07
CA TYR A 288 -7.32 25.94 2.92
C TYR A 288 -6.79 27.31 2.44
N PHE A 289 -7.67 28.31 2.30
CA PHE A 289 -7.29 29.65 1.80
C PHE A 289 -6.68 30.57 2.88
N SER A 290 -6.83 30.26 4.16
CA SER A 290 -6.34 31.09 5.25
C SER A 290 -5.09 30.56 5.94
N ALA A 291 -4.69 29.33 5.67
CA ALA A 291 -3.51 28.70 6.24
C ALA A 291 -2.22 29.27 5.65
N ASN A 292 -1.17 29.33 6.45
CA ASN A 292 0.18 29.72 5.99
C ASN A 292 0.96 28.58 5.34
N LYS A 293 0.54 27.35 5.57
CA LYS A 293 1.14 26.13 5.06
C LYS A 293 0.07 25.34 4.29
N HIS A 294 0.46 24.79 3.16
CA HIS A 294 -0.44 24.09 2.28
C HIS A 294 0.03 22.68 1.96
N VAL A 295 -0.92 21.78 1.81
CA VAL A 295 -0.70 20.43 1.30
C VAL A 295 -1.66 20.20 0.15
N ASN A 296 -1.13 19.87 -1.03
CA ASN A 296 -1.92 19.51 -2.18
C ASN A 296 -1.69 18.02 -2.47
N ILE A 297 -2.74 17.24 -2.48
CA ILE A 297 -2.68 15.79 -2.67
C ILE A 297 -3.45 15.44 -3.92
N LYS A 298 -2.82 14.70 -4.82
CA LYS A 298 -3.45 14.06 -5.97
C LYS A 298 -3.34 12.56 -5.82
N LEU A 299 -4.48 11.87 -5.91
CA LEU A 299 -4.59 10.43 -5.76
C LEU A 299 -5.19 9.84 -7.03
N GLU A 300 -4.44 8.98 -7.71
CA GLU A 300 -4.87 8.25 -8.88
C GLU A 300 -4.76 6.75 -8.64
N GLY A 301 -5.86 6.01 -8.85
CA GLY A 301 -5.83 4.56 -8.61
C GLY A 301 -7.04 3.81 -9.13
N ALA A 302 -6.89 2.49 -9.31
CA ALA A 302 -7.97 1.64 -9.81
C ALA A 302 -8.89 1.17 -8.69
N ILE A 303 -8.34 0.49 -7.67
CA ILE A 303 -9.08 -0.04 -6.51
C ILE A 303 -8.29 0.33 -5.25
N SER A 304 -8.83 1.22 -4.40
CA SER A 304 -8.05 1.72 -3.27
C SER A 304 -8.93 2.18 -2.11
N GLY A 305 -8.41 2.04 -0.87
CA GLY A 305 -8.90 2.71 0.32
C GLY A 305 -8.08 3.99 0.57
N PHE A 306 -8.73 5.08 0.93
CA PHE A 306 -8.07 6.34 1.29
C PHE A 306 -8.58 6.85 2.63
N GLU A 307 -7.67 7.00 3.56
CA GLU A 307 -7.91 7.66 4.85
C GLU A 307 -6.99 8.89 4.95
N ILE A 308 -7.58 10.07 5.11
CA ILE A 308 -6.82 11.30 5.38
C ILE A 308 -7.29 11.87 6.70
N TYR A 309 -6.40 11.95 7.67
CA TYR A 309 -6.70 12.41 9.01
C TYR A 309 -5.88 13.63 9.41
N ARG A 310 -6.38 14.40 10.41
CA ARG A 310 -5.71 15.59 10.95
C ARG A 310 -5.06 15.25 12.29
N TYR A 311 -3.83 15.69 12.50
CA TYR A 311 -3.14 15.50 13.78
C TYR A 311 -2.56 16.82 14.34
#